data_070581a90f1b83d99495ce65ef92e531
#
_entry.id   070581a90f1b83d99495ce65ef92e531
#
_cell.length_a   1.000
_cell.length_b   1.000
_cell.length_c   1.000
_cell.angle_alpha   90.00
_cell.angle_beta   90.00
_cell.angle_gamma   90.00
#
_symmetry.space_group_name_H-M   'P 1'
#
loop_
_entity.id
_entity.type
_entity.pdbx_description
1 polymer ?
#
loop_
_entity_poly.entity_id
_entity_poly.type
_entity_poly.pdbx_seq_one_letter_code
_entity_poly.pdbx_strand_id
1 'polypeptide(L)'
;MKKIDDLLNKPIYDQLNLPHSDLLSEEELKRMYANSNSVKFKNKEVIIRQGTPVSHIMYIKSGYAKIFKEGRNNNFIILKIEREGNFLGMLSVFGNELHKYSVSSIGDSEVGFIDITVFKEVLQNNGQFAYKIINALSNYGLFIFDRLMSQSHKQLPGRIADVLIVFFRRNIRQPNV
;
A
#
# COMPACT_ATOMS: atom_id res chain seq x y z
N MET A 1 0.17 -28.70 19.69
CA MET A 1 -1.27 -28.81 19.41
C MET A 1 -2.05 -27.50 19.56
N LYS A 2 -1.75 -26.58 20.51
CA LYS A 2 -2.47 -25.28 20.64
C LYS A 2 -2.41 -24.33 19.44
N LYS A 3 -1.40 -24.41 18.55
CA LYS A 3 -1.22 -23.50 17.42
C LYS A 3 -2.08 -23.78 16.17
N ILE A 4 -2.64 -24.97 16.07
CA ILE A 4 -3.47 -25.38 14.91
C ILE A 4 -4.95 -25.07 15.16
N ASP A 5 -5.41 -25.23 16.41
CA ASP A 5 -6.80 -24.91 16.76
C ASP A 5 -7.11 -23.41 16.72
N ASP A 6 -6.11 -22.54 17.02
CA ASP A 6 -6.25 -21.09 16.89
C ASP A 6 -6.30 -20.60 15.44
N LEU A 7 -5.78 -21.38 14.49
CA LEU A 7 -5.84 -21.07 13.06
C LEU A 7 -7.16 -21.50 12.42
N LEU A 8 -7.82 -22.51 12.97
CA LEU A 8 -9.10 -23.01 12.48
C LEU A 8 -10.31 -22.21 13.00
N ASN A 9 -10.13 -21.45 14.09
CA ASN A 9 -11.19 -20.64 14.71
C ASN A 9 -11.11 -19.14 14.38
N LYS A 10 -10.18 -18.71 13.53
CA LYS A 10 -10.14 -17.30 13.11
C LYS A 10 -11.32 -17.00 12.19
N PRO A 11 -12.04 -15.90 12.46
CA PRO A 11 -13.10 -15.46 11.57
C PRO A 11 -12.58 -15.31 10.14
N ILE A 12 -13.40 -15.66 9.15
CA ILE A 12 -13.03 -15.61 7.73
C ILE A 12 -12.45 -14.24 7.30
N TYR A 13 -12.93 -13.16 7.93
CA TYR A 13 -12.44 -11.80 7.64
C TYR A 13 -11.03 -11.49 8.17
N ASP A 14 -10.49 -12.30 9.10
CA ASP A 14 -9.07 -12.18 9.51
C ASP A 14 -8.11 -12.57 8.38
N GLN A 15 -8.61 -13.29 7.37
CA GLN A 15 -7.84 -13.62 6.15
C GLN A 15 -7.59 -12.40 5.24
N LEU A 16 -8.28 -11.27 5.49
CA LEU A 16 -8.02 -10.02 4.76
C LEU A 16 -6.56 -9.58 4.91
N ASN A 17 -5.97 -9.77 6.10
CA ASN A 17 -4.66 -9.21 6.44
C ASN A 17 -4.60 -7.71 6.11
N LEU A 18 -5.70 -7.01 6.40
CA LEU A 18 -5.89 -5.60 6.07
C LEU A 18 -5.04 -4.72 6.99
N PRO A 19 -4.32 -3.73 6.43
CA PRO A 19 -3.59 -2.76 7.24
C PRO A 19 -4.53 -2.02 8.20
N HIS A 20 -4.15 -1.97 9.49
CA HIS A 20 -4.90 -1.31 10.56
C HIS A 20 -6.28 -1.92 10.84
N SER A 21 -6.47 -3.20 10.59
CA SER A 21 -7.72 -3.94 10.89
C SER A 21 -8.07 -3.95 12.38
N ASP A 22 -7.09 -3.76 13.26
CA ASP A 22 -7.25 -3.60 14.70
C ASP A 22 -8.10 -2.39 15.12
N LEU A 23 -8.29 -1.42 14.23
CA LEU A 23 -9.13 -0.22 14.43
C LEU A 23 -10.55 -0.38 13.89
N LEU A 24 -10.86 -1.51 13.28
CA LEU A 24 -12.16 -1.79 12.66
C LEU A 24 -13.03 -2.66 13.57
N SER A 25 -14.31 -2.36 13.62
CA SER A 25 -15.30 -3.25 14.24
C SER A 25 -15.48 -4.54 13.43
N GLU A 26 -16.02 -5.56 14.06
CA GLU A 26 -16.34 -6.83 13.39
C GLU A 26 -17.29 -6.65 12.20
N GLU A 27 -18.25 -5.75 12.31
CA GLU A 27 -19.21 -5.44 11.25
C GLU A 27 -18.51 -4.75 10.04
N GLU A 28 -17.62 -3.78 10.30
CA GLU A 28 -16.82 -3.12 9.26
C GLU A 28 -15.88 -4.10 8.56
N LEU A 29 -15.26 -5.01 9.31
CA LEU A 29 -14.40 -6.07 8.76
C LEU A 29 -15.19 -7.03 7.86
N LYS A 30 -16.36 -7.50 8.31
CA LYS A 30 -17.26 -8.36 7.51
C LYS A 30 -17.69 -7.66 6.23
N ARG A 31 -18.03 -6.38 6.32
CA ARG A 31 -18.46 -5.58 5.17
C ARG A 31 -17.31 -5.39 4.15
N MET A 32 -16.11 -5.05 4.62
CA MET A 32 -14.93 -4.97 3.75
C MET A 32 -14.60 -6.32 3.11
N TYR A 33 -14.68 -7.41 3.87
CA TYR A 33 -14.42 -8.75 3.37
C TYR A 33 -15.41 -9.15 2.27
N ALA A 34 -16.70 -8.92 2.47
CA ALA A 34 -17.74 -9.24 1.50
C ALA A 34 -17.58 -8.47 0.16
N ASN A 35 -16.89 -7.32 0.18
CA ASN A 35 -16.64 -6.46 -0.98
C ASN A 35 -15.15 -6.41 -1.35
N SER A 36 -14.45 -7.50 -1.14
CA SER A 36 -13.02 -7.62 -1.44
C SER A 36 -12.69 -8.89 -2.21
N ASN A 37 -11.58 -8.85 -2.91
CA ASN A 37 -10.95 -10.02 -3.51
C ASN A 37 -9.44 -9.95 -3.36
N SER A 38 -8.74 -11.06 -3.66
CA SER A 38 -7.28 -11.12 -3.68
C SER A 38 -6.79 -11.65 -5.02
N VAL A 39 -5.73 -11.05 -5.54
CA VAL A 39 -5.10 -11.45 -6.81
C VAL A 39 -3.62 -11.67 -6.59
N LYS A 40 -3.10 -12.75 -7.16
CA LYS A 40 -1.66 -13.05 -7.18
C LYS A 40 -1.05 -12.48 -8.45
N PHE A 41 0.06 -11.79 -8.29
CA PHE A 41 0.84 -11.17 -9.35
C PHE A 41 2.22 -11.80 -9.44
N LYS A 42 2.66 -12.09 -10.65
CA LYS A 42 4.02 -12.51 -10.94
C LYS A 42 4.96 -11.31 -11.00
N ASN A 43 6.28 -11.59 -10.97
CA ASN A 43 7.29 -10.54 -11.06
C ASN A 43 7.06 -9.62 -12.26
N LYS A 44 7.05 -8.30 -12.02
CA LYS A 44 6.85 -7.21 -12.99
C LYS A 44 5.42 -7.07 -13.54
N GLU A 45 4.47 -7.86 -13.12
CA GLU A 45 3.07 -7.66 -13.52
C GLU A 45 2.53 -6.33 -12.98
N VAL A 46 1.71 -5.67 -13.81
CA VAL A 46 1.12 -4.38 -13.49
C VAL A 46 -0.11 -4.57 -12.61
N ILE A 47 -0.08 -3.98 -11.42
CA ILE A 47 -1.19 -3.97 -10.45
C ILE A 47 -2.09 -2.76 -10.68
N ILE A 48 -1.49 -1.58 -10.89
CA ILE A 48 -2.16 -0.32 -11.17
C ILE A 48 -1.52 0.29 -12.40
N ARG A 49 -2.33 0.76 -13.35
CA ARG A 49 -1.86 1.51 -14.52
C ARG A 49 -2.19 2.99 -14.37
N GLN A 50 -1.20 3.86 -14.60
CA GLN A 50 -1.40 5.31 -14.64
C GLN A 50 -2.49 5.67 -15.66
N GLY A 51 -3.40 6.59 -15.29
CA GLY A 51 -4.49 7.06 -16.12
C GLY A 51 -5.77 6.20 -16.07
N THR A 52 -5.75 5.05 -15.37
CA THR A 52 -6.98 4.24 -15.21
C THR A 52 -7.85 4.76 -14.07
N PRO A 53 -9.18 4.55 -14.13
CA PRO A 53 -10.10 4.92 -13.05
C PRO A 53 -9.80 4.22 -11.73
N VAL A 54 -10.05 4.91 -10.63
CA VAL A 54 -9.95 4.37 -9.28
C VAL A 54 -11.27 3.71 -8.90
N SER A 55 -11.30 2.38 -8.91
CA SER A 55 -12.47 1.58 -8.52
C SER A 55 -12.28 0.82 -7.20
N HIS A 56 -11.04 0.61 -6.79
CA HIS A 56 -10.69 -0.13 -5.58
C HIS A 56 -9.55 0.55 -4.84
N ILE A 57 -9.53 0.42 -3.53
CA ILE A 57 -8.31 0.57 -2.75
C ILE A 57 -7.61 -0.78 -2.71
N MET A 58 -6.30 -0.78 -2.85
CA MET A 58 -5.50 -2.00 -2.87
C MET A 58 -4.51 -2.01 -1.71
N TYR A 59 -4.08 -3.19 -1.28
CA TYR A 59 -3.05 -3.35 -0.25
C TYR A 59 -2.26 -4.63 -0.51
N ILE A 60 -0.99 -4.61 -0.10
CA ILE A 60 -0.10 -5.76 -0.27
C ILE A 60 -0.33 -6.74 0.88
N LYS A 61 -0.83 -7.94 0.58
CA LYS A 61 -0.99 -9.04 1.53
C LYS A 61 0.33 -9.79 1.75
N SER A 62 1.12 -9.93 0.68
CA SER A 62 2.47 -10.50 0.72
C SER A 62 3.31 -10.01 -0.45
N GLY A 63 4.64 -9.96 -0.26
CA GLY A 63 5.58 -9.54 -1.30
C GLY A 63 5.82 -8.03 -1.33
N TYR A 64 6.22 -7.53 -2.50
CA TYR A 64 6.64 -6.14 -2.72
C TYR A 64 6.05 -5.56 -3.99
N ALA A 65 5.83 -4.24 -4.00
CA ALA A 65 5.40 -3.51 -5.17
C ALA A 65 6.22 -2.25 -5.40
N LYS A 66 6.50 -1.96 -6.66
CA LYS A 66 7.18 -0.74 -7.12
C LYS A 66 6.14 0.26 -7.59
N ILE A 67 6.13 1.44 -6.98
CA ILE A 67 5.34 2.61 -7.40
C ILE A 67 6.21 3.47 -8.29
N PHE A 68 5.74 3.78 -9.49
CA PHE A 68 6.50 4.58 -10.46
C PHE A 68 5.60 5.50 -11.27
N LYS A 69 6.16 6.62 -11.67
CA LYS A 69 5.52 7.60 -12.56
C LYS A 69 6.07 7.44 -13.97
N GLU A 70 5.18 7.20 -14.91
CA GLU A 70 5.52 7.16 -16.32
C GLU A 70 5.65 8.59 -16.87
N GLY A 71 6.72 8.83 -17.58
CA GLY A 71 7.04 10.08 -18.26
C GLY A 71 7.04 9.92 -19.78
N ARG A 72 7.60 10.92 -20.49
CA ARG A 72 7.72 10.87 -21.96
C ARG A 72 8.85 9.91 -22.36
N ASN A 73 8.78 9.38 -23.59
CA ASN A 73 9.82 8.52 -24.20
C ASN A 73 10.13 7.24 -23.41
N ASN A 74 9.12 6.57 -22.87
CA ASN A 74 9.26 5.35 -22.07
C ASN A 74 10.15 5.50 -20.82
N ASN A 75 10.46 6.72 -20.41
CA ASN A 75 11.14 6.96 -19.15
C ASN A 75 10.17 6.83 -17.99
N PHE A 76 10.64 6.34 -16.85
CA PHE A 76 9.88 6.30 -15.63
C PHE A 76 10.75 6.67 -14.42
N ILE A 77 10.09 7.21 -13.40
CA ILE A 77 10.74 7.53 -12.13
C ILE A 77 10.13 6.63 -11.06
N ILE A 78 10.97 5.85 -10.38
CA ILE A 78 10.54 5.08 -9.22
C ILE A 78 10.30 6.05 -8.07
N LEU A 79 9.06 6.08 -7.60
CA LEU A 79 8.65 6.93 -6.49
C LEU A 79 8.90 6.24 -5.15
N LYS A 80 8.54 4.95 -5.06
CA LYS A 80 8.61 4.20 -3.81
C LYS A 80 8.58 2.68 -4.06
N ILE A 81 9.14 1.91 -3.15
CA ILE A 81 8.89 0.47 -3.02
C ILE A 81 8.03 0.27 -1.77
N GLU A 82 6.91 -0.41 -1.92
CA GLU A 82 6.02 -0.80 -0.84
C GLU A 82 6.11 -2.29 -0.58
N ARG A 83 5.80 -2.68 0.65
CA ARG A 83 5.80 -4.06 1.13
C ARG A 83 4.45 -4.43 1.72
N GLU A 84 4.34 -5.68 2.11
CA GLU A 84 3.17 -6.20 2.84
C GLU A 84 2.75 -5.27 3.99
N GLY A 85 1.43 -5.19 4.24
CA GLY A 85 0.84 -4.32 5.23
C GLY A 85 0.72 -2.85 4.81
N ASN A 86 0.97 -2.49 3.54
CA ASN A 86 0.80 -1.13 3.04
C ASN A 86 -0.30 -1.04 1.99
N PHE A 87 -1.04 0.07 2.01
CA PHE A 87 -2.00 0.39 0.97
C PHE A 87 -1.30 0.88 -0.31
N LEU A 88 -1.92 0.56 -1.45
CA LEU A 88 -1.56 1.04 -2.78
C LEU A 88 -2.68 1.94 -3.31
N GLY A 89 -2.32 2.96 -4.08
CA GLY A 89 -3.32 3.82 -4.72
C GLY A 89 -3.86 4.96 -3.85
N MET A 90 -3.50 5.05 -2.57
CA MET A 90 -4.05 5.99 -1.59
C MET A 90 -4.13 7.44 -2.05
N LEU A 91 -3.09 7.97 -2.72
CA LEU A 91 -3.07 9.35 -3.22
C LEU A 91 -4.12 9.63 -4.32
N SER A 92 -4.59 8.58 -4.97
CA SER A 92 -5.58 8.70 -6.06
C SER A 92 -7.02 8.56 -5.56
N VAL A 93 -7.23 7.93 -4.41
CA VAL A 93 -8.56 7.63 -3.84
C VAL A 93 -9.39 8.88 -3.58
N PHE A 94 -8.75 9.94 -3.07
CA PHE A 94 -9.40 11.21 -2.72
C PHE A 94 -9.10 12.34 -3.72
N GLY A 95 -8.40 12.02 -4.81
CA GLY A 95 -8.01 12.98 -5.85
C GLY A 95 -8.96 12.97 -7.05
N ASN A 96 -8.40 12.90 -8.24
CA ASN A 96 -9.11 13.12 -9.51
C ASN A 96 -9.73 11.86 -10.10
N GLU A 97 -10.10 10.86 -9.31
CA GLU A 97 -10.71 9.59 -9.76
C GLU A 97 -9.85 8.77 -10.76
N LEU A 98 -8.65 9.23 -11.10
CA LEU A 98 -7.69 8.54 -11.95
C LEU A 98 -6.38 8.28 -11.21
N HIS A 99 -5.81 7.10 -11.41
CA HIS A 99 -4.48 6.78 -10.91
C HIS A 99 -3.41 7.68 -11.56
N LYS A 100 -2.66 8.41 -10.74
CA LYS A 100 -1.62 9.35 -11.20
C LYS A 100 -0.24 8.71 -11.36
N TYR A 101 -0.12 7.41 -11.09
CA TYR A 101 1.10 6.60 -11.16
C TYR A 101 0.76 5.14 -11.40
N SER A 102 1.73 4.38 -11.85
CA SER A 102 1.64 2.93 -12.03
C SER A 102 2.24 2.19 -10.84
N VAL A 103 1.77 0.97 -10.61
CA VAL A 103 2.31 0.04 -9.63
C VAL A 103 2.53 -1.31 -10.30
N SER A 104 3.69 -1.91 -10.08
CA SER A 104 3.99 -3.28 -10.52
C SER A 104 4.60 -4.10 -9.39
N SER A 105 4.36 -5.41 -9.41
CA SER A 105 4.94 -6.35 -8.45
C SER A 105 6.48 -6.43 -8.57
N ILE A 106 7.15 -6.73 -7.46
CA ILE A 106 8.55 -7.11 -7.38
C ILE A 106 8.59 -8.52 -6.79
N GLY A 107 8.95 -9.50 -7.62
CA GLY A 107 8.76 -10.92 -7.27
C GLY A 107 7.29 -11.31 -7.27
N ASP A 108 6.99 -12.51 -6.78
CA ASP A 108 5.61 -12.97 -6.58
C ASP A 108 4.99 -12.20 -5.42
N SER A 109 3.79 -11.69 -5.62
CA SER A 109 3.10 -10.84 -4.64
C SER A 109 1.61 -11.16 -4.63
N GLU A 110 0.96 -11.00 -3.49
CA GLU A 110 -0.50 -11.08 -3.36
C GLU A 110 -1.05 -9.72 -2.94
N VAL A 111 -2.07 -9.25 -3.65
CA VAL A 111 -2.69 -7.93 -3.44
C VAL A 111 -4.18 -8.11 -3.18
N GLY A 112 -4.64 -7.52 -2.09
CA GLY A 112 -6.06 -7.40 -1.77
C GLY A 112 -6.65 -6.15 -2.42
N PHE A 113 -7.87 -6.28 -2.91
CA PHE A 113 -8.68 -5.23 -3.52
C PHE A 113 -9.94 -5.06 -2.71
N ILE A 114 -10.31 -3.86 -2.32
CA ILE A 114 -11.56 -3.54 -1.64
C ILE A 114 -12.28 -2.48 -2.46
N ASP A 115 -13.59 -2.67 -2.66
CA ASP A 115 -14.41 -1.68 -3.33
C ASP A 115 -14.24 -0.29 -2.72
N ILE A 116 -14.04 0.71 -3.58
CA ILE A 116 -13.72 2.08 -3.15
C ILE A 116 -14.86 2.73 -2.39
N THR A 117 -16.11 2.38 -2.72
CA THR A 117 -17.30 2.93 -2.06
C THR A 117 -17.38 2.44 -0.64
N VAL A 118 -17.21 1.13 -0.43
CA VAL A 118 -17.21 0.51 0.90
C VAL A 118 -16.06 1.06 1.75
N PHE A 119 -14.87 1.20 1.18
CA PHE A 119 -13.73 1.78 1.89
C PHE A 119 -14.00 3.22 2.34
N LYS A 120 -14.55 4.06 1.46
CA LYS A 120 -14.90 5.45 1.77
C LYS A 120 -16.00 5.55 2.85
N GLU A 121 -16.99 4.70 2.80
CA GLU A 121 -18.06 4.67 3.81
C GLU A 121 -17.52 4.28 5.19
N VAL A 122 -16.63 3.29 5.28
CA VAL A 122 -15.99 2.94 6.55
C VAL A 122 -15.14 4.11 7.08
N LEU A 123 -14.39 4.80 6.21
CA LEU A 123 -13.63 6.00 6.61
C LEU A 123 -14.53 7.12 7.14
N GLN A 124 -15.72 7.31 6.57
CA GLN A 124 -16.66 8.34 7.00
C GLN A 124 -17.27 8.03 8.37
N ASN A 125 -17.44 6.76 8.71
CA ASN A 125 -18.10 6.31 9.93
C ASN A 125 -17.13 5.93 11.06
N ASN A 126 -15.84 5.68 10.76
CA ASN A 126 -14.82 5.30 11.73
C ASN A 126 -13.70 6.34 11.80
N GLY A 127 -13.84 7.27 12.74
CA GLY A 127 -12.89 8.38 12.91
C GLY A 127 -11.47 7.93 13.30
N GLN A 128 -11.32 6.81 14.04
CA GLN A 128 -9.98 6.30 14.41
C GLN A 128 -9.25 5.71 13.18
N PHE A 129 -9.94 4.93 12.39
CA PHE A 129 -9.41 4.40 11.15
C PHE A 129 -9.10 5.53 10.16
N ALA A 130 -10.02 6.50 9.98
CA ALA A 130 -9.79 7.67 9.14
C ALA A 130 -8.57 8.49 9.59
N TYR A 131 -8.40 8.72 10.88
CA TYR A 131 -7.24 9.43 11.41
C TYR A 131 -5.93 8.69 11.10
N LYS A 132 -5.92 7.36 11.19
CA LYS A 132 -4.77 6.54 10.84
C LYS A 132 -4.42 6.65 9.35
N ILE A 133 -5.43 6.66 8.49
CA ILE A 133 -5.26 6.85 7.05
C ILE A 133 -4.71 8.25 6.73
N ILE A 134 -5.22 9.30 7.38
CA ILE A 134 -4.72 10.68 7.23
C ILE A 134 -3.25 10.76 7.64
N ASN A 135 -2.86 10.15 8.77
CA ASN A 135 -1.47 10.10 9.19
C ASN A 135 -0.58 9.38 8.17
N ALA A 136 -1.05 8.27 7.59
CA ALA A 136 -0.32 7.55 6.55
C ALA A 136 -0.13 8.43 5.30
N LEU A 137 -1.16 9.16 4.86
CA LEU A 137 -1.10 10.11 3.75
C LEU A 137 -0.14 11.28 4.03
N SER A 138 -0.17 11.84 5.24
CA SER A 138 0.73 12.92 5.66
C SER A 138 2.19 12.47 5.63
N ASN A 139 2.49 11.30 6.19
CA ASN A 139 3.83 10.72 6.15
C ASN A 139 4.30 10.42 4.72
N TYR A 140 3.38 10.02 3.84
CA TYR A 140 3.70 9.82 2.43
C TYR A 140 4.03 11.13 1.73
N GLY A 141 3.27 12.20 2.03
CA GLY A 141 3.54 13.56 1.52
C GLY A 141 4.91 14.06 1.95
N LEU A 142 5.26 13.96 3.24
CA LEU A 142 6.58 14.32 3.75
C LEU A 142 7.70 13.51 3.09
N PHE A 143 7.51 12.22 2.91
CA PHE A 143 8.47 11.36 2.20
C PHE A 143 8.72 11.84 0.76
N ILE A 144 7.67 12.23 0.02
CA ILE A 144 7.82 12.79 -1.33
C ILE A 144 8.59 14.11 -1.29
N PHE A 145 8.31 14.96 -0.30
CA PHE A 145 8.99 16.24 -0.12
C PHE A 145 10.48 16.05 0.11
N ASP A 146 10.85 15.18 1.05
CA ASP A 146 12.26 14.85 1.34
C ASP A 146 12.97 14.30 0.10
N ARG A 147 12.29 13.50 -0.69
CA ARG A 147 12.85 12.93 -1.92
C ARG A 147 13.09 13.99 -3.00
N LEU A 148 12.18 14.93 -3.17
CA LEU A 148 12.35 16.05 -4.09
C LEU A 148 13.54 16.93 -3.67
N MET A 149 13.66 17.24 -2.39
CA MET A 149 14.79 18.00 -1.84
C MET A 149 16.11 17.26 -2.03
N SER A 150 16.15 15.96 -1.78
CA SER A 150 17.35 15.14 -2.01
C SER A 150 17.77 15.13 -3.48
N GLN A 151 16.82 15.05 -4.40
CA GLN A 151 17.12 15.09 -5.85
C GLN A 151 17.63 16.45 -6.32
N SER A 152 17.17 17.54 -5.69
CA SER A 152 17.54 18.91 -6.04
C SER A 152 18.92 19.30 -5.52
N HIS A 153 19.31 18.82 -4.33
CA HIS A 153 20.53 19.30 -3.65
C HIS A 153 21.68 18.31 -3.58
N LYS A 154 21.42 17.00 -3.84
CA LYS A 154 22.47 15.97 -3.72
C LYS A 154 23.00 15.51 -5.08
N GLN A 155 24.32 15.36 -5.17
CA GLN A 155 24.98 14.68 -6.29
C GLN A 155 24.67 13.17 -6.26
N LEU A 156 24.94 12.46 -7.37
CA LEU A 156 24.61 11.05 -7.54
C LEU A 156 25.05 10.13 -6.38
N PRO A 157 26.26 10.24 -5.80
CA PRO A 157 26.67 9.40 -4.68
C PRO A 157 25.77 9.60 -3.44
N GLY A 158 25.41 10.85 -3.13
CA GLY A 158 24.51 11.15 -2.01
C GLY A 158 23.10 10.61 -2.21
N ARG A 159 22.59 10.62 -3.45
CA ARG A 159 21.28 10.04 -3.77
C ARG A 159 21.27 8.51 -3.65
N ILE A 160 22.36 7.85 -4.03
CA ILE A 160 22.52 6.39 -3.85
C ILE A 160 22.57 6.04 -2.37
N ALA A 161 23.35 6.80 -1.57
CA ALA A 161 23.43 6.60 -0.13
C ALA A 161 22.05 6.73 0.56
N ASP A 162 21.24 7.72 0.19
CA ASP A 162 19.89 7.89 0.72
C ASP A 162 18.99 6.67 0.44
N VAL A 163 19.03 6.13 -0.78
CA VAL A 163 18.25 4.94 -1.14
C VAL A 163 18.69 3.75 -0.30
N LEU A 164 20.00 3.53 -0.15
CA LEU A 164 20.52 2.44 0.66
C LEU A 164 20.14 2.58 2.14
N ILE A 165 20.27 3.78 2.72
CA ILE A 165 19.90 4.05 4.11
C ILE A 165 18.41 3.80 4.34
N VAL A 166 17.53 4.24 3.44
CA VAL A 166 16.09 3.99 3.55
C VAL A 166 15.79 2.50 3.47
N PHE A 167 16.47 1.78 2.57
CA PHE A 167 16.30 0.34 2.42
C PHE A 167 16.77 -0.43 3.66
N PHE A 168 17.94 -0.08 4.20
CA PHE A 168 18.47 -0.70 5.42
C PHE A 168 17.64 -0.37 6.66
N ARG A 169 17.23 0.89 6.87
CA ARG A 169 16.39 1.27 8.02
C ARG A 169 15.03 0.57 8.04
N ARG A 170 14.45 0.31 6.87
CA ARG A 170 13.17 -0.41 6.75
C ARG A 170 13.32 -1.91 7.03
N ASN A 171 14.46 -2.51 6.68
CA ASN A 171 14.71 -3.93 6.89
C ASN A 171 15.22 -4.28 8.29
N ILE A 172 15.91 -3.35 8.97
CA ILE A 172 16.47 -3.57 10.32
C ILE A 172 15.43 -3.30 11.43
N ARG A 173 14.34 -2.57 11.17
CA ARG A 173 13.30 -2.26 12.15
C ARG A 173 12.20 -3.33 12.28
N GLN A 174 12.53 -4.58 12.05
CA GLN A 174 11.77 -5.69 12.61
C GLN A 174 12.72 -6.59 13.40
N PRO A 175 12.85 -6.40 14.74
CA PRO A 175 13.12 -7.54 15.59
C PRO A 175 11.86 -8.41 15.54
N ASN A 176 12.01 -9.68 15.16
CA ASN A 176 11.05 -10.72 15.43
C ASN A 176 10.70 -10.67 16.93
N VAL A 177 9.47 -10.38 17.28
CA VAL A 177 8.82 -10.75 18.55
C VAL A 177 7.46 -11.33 18.21
#